data_ca52041cb97484128a51d38f193de47d
#
_entry.id   ca52041cb97484128a51d38f193de47d
#
_cell.length_a   1.000
_cell.length_b   1.000
_cell.length_c   1.000
_cell.angle_alpha   90.00
_cell.angle_beta   90.00
_cell.angle_gamma   90.00
#
_symmetry.space_group_name_H-M   'P 1'
#
loop_
_entity.id
_entity.type
_entity.pdbx_description
1 polymer ?
#
loop_
_entity_poly.entity_id
_entity_poly.type
_entity_poly.pdbx_seq_one_letter_code
_entity_poly.pdbx_strand_id
1 'polypeptide(L)'
;PLSMVLFLKKQETSTTCWKECFYALGSDTGGSIRQPAGYCGVVGMKPTYSTVSRYGLIAYGSSLDQIGPLCKDVTDCATILEVISGHDTKDSTSIQRDDTDFTSALVNDVKGMRIGIPRDYFGDGLDDEVKKAVLEAAEVLKRKGAIVEEFDLSLVEYAVPAYYTIAAAEASSNLERFDGIKYGYRTEEFTDLHNMYKKTRSEGFGTEVKRRIMLGSFVLSSGYYDAYYLKALRVKALIKKAFDD
;
A
#
# COMPACT_ATOMS: atom_id res chain seq x y z
N PRO A 1 -0.93 16.12 16.19
CA PRO A 1 -1.64 14.86 15.98
C PRO A 1 -1.27 14.15 14.68
N LEU A 2 -0.83 14.86 13.63
CA LEU A 2 -0.39 14.26 12.34
C LEU A 2 0.92 13.48 12.42
N SER A 3 1.76 13.76 13.40
CA SER A 3 3.01 12.99 13.66
C SER A 3 2.74 11.58 14.19
N MET A 4 1.54 11.30 14.65
CA MET A 4 1.15 9.99 15.19
C MET A 4 0.92 8.94 14.10
N VAL A 5 0.48 9.32 12.89
CA VAL A 5 0.13 8.37 11.83
C VAL A 5 1.35 7.70 11.19
N LEU A 6 2.49 8.37 11.12
CA LEU A 6 3.71 7.79 10.49
C LEU A 6 4.49 6.84 11.41
N PHE A 7 4.42 7.04 12.72
CA PHE A 7 5.09 6.20 13.71
C PHE A 7 4.36 4.87 13.97
N LEU A 8 3.10 4.79 13.60
CA LEU A 8 2.19 3.70 13.96
C LEU A 8 2.28 2.46 13.04
N LYS A 9 2.92 2.52 11.86
CA LYS A 9 2.92 1.39 10.89
C LYS A 9 3.37 0.03 11.44
N LYS A 10 4.35 -0.01 12.33
CA LYS A 10 4.74 -1.24 13.04
C LYS A 10 3.94 -1.48 14.32
N GLN A 11 3.50 -0.41 14.95
CA GLN A 11 2.84 -0.44 16.24
C GLN A 11 1.37 -0.79 16.13
N GLU A 12 0.66 -0.31 15.09
CA GLU A 12 -0.76 -0.58 14.84
C GLU A 12 -1.05 -2.07 14.67
N THR A 13 -0.27 -2.76 13.84
CA THR A 13 -0.44 -4.19 13.61
C THR A 13 -0.09 -4.99 14.86
N SER A 14 0.99 -4.61 15.54
CA SER A 14 1.40 -5.20 16.82
C SER A 14 0.33 -5.01 17.89
N THR A 15 -0.18 -3.80 18.05
CA THR A 15 -1.22 -3.44 19.03
C THR A 15 -2.50 -4.26 18.81
N THR A 16 -2.96 -4.40 17.56
CA THR A 16 -4.11 -5.24 17.22
C THR A 16 -3.83 -6.72 17.50
N CYS A 17 -2.64 -7.21 17.16
CA CYS A 17 -2.21 -8.58 17.41
C CYS A 17 -2.18 -8.90 18.93
N TRP A 18 -1.63 -8.01 19.75
CA TRP A 18 -1.57 -8.15 21.21
C TRP A 18 -2.91 -7.90 21.93
N LYS A 19 -3.99 -7.62 21.17
CA LYS A 19 -5.34 -7.34 21.70
C LYS A 19 -5.42 -6.07 22.56
N GLU A 20 -4.56 -5.10 22.30
CA GLU A 20 -4.59 -3.80 22.96
C GLU A 20 -5.68 -2.89 22.39
N CYS A 21 -6.08 -3.12 21.12
CA CYS A 21 -7.21 -2.45 20.49
C CYS A 21 -8.07 -3.42 19.68
N PHE A 22 -9.28 -3.01 19.36
CA PHE A 22 -10.21 -3.79 18.52
C PHE A 22 -9.84 -3.69 17.05
N TYR A 23 -9.45 -2.52 16.59
CA TYR A 23 -8.99 -2.25 15.23
C TYR A 23 -7.94 -1.14 15.21
N ALA A 24 -7.25 -1.03 14.10
CA ALA A 24 -6.36 0.08 13.78
C ALA A 24 -6.51 0.46 12.30
N LEU A 25 -6.09 1.68 11.95
CA LEU A 25 -6.00 2.11 10.56
C LEU A 25 -4.54 2.18 10.15
N GLY A 26 -4.22 1.64 8.99
CA GLY A 26 -2.89 1.70 8.41
C GLY A 26 -2.91 2.33 7.02
N SER A 27 -1.74 2.48 6.41
CA SER A 27 -1.60 2.86 5.01
C SER A 27 -0.76 1.83 4.26
N ASP A 28 -1.19 1.52 3.04
CA ASP A 28 -0.57 0.51 2.18
C ASP A 28 -0.20 1.14 0.83
N THR A 29 1.06 1.14 0.50
CA THR A 29 1.58 1.61 -0.79
C THR A 29 2.04 0.43 -1.65
N GLY A 30 2.68 -0.56 -1.04
CA GLY A 30 3.19 -1.76 -1.70
C GLY A 30 3.07 -3.02 -0.84
N GLY A 31 2.10 -3.09 0.08
CA GLY A 31 1.87 -4.20 1.00
C GLY A 31 1.93 -3.82 2.48
N SER A 32 2.04 -2.53 2.82
CA SER A 32 2.34 -2.09 4.20
C SER A 32 1.21 -2.26 5.22
N ILE A 33 0.00 -2.64 4.82
CA ILE A 33 -1.07 -3.18 5.68
C ILE A 33 -1.05 -4.71 5.63
N ARG A 34 -1.10 -5.28 4.43
CA ARG A 34 -1.30 -6.72 4.18
C ARG A 34 -0.15 -7.56 4.69
N GLN A 35 1.09 -7.17 4.41
CA GLN A 35 2.28 -7.91 4.80
C GLN A 35 2.45 -7.99 6.33
N PRO A 36 2.45 -6.86 7.09
CA PRO A 36 2.56 -6.94 8.54
C PRO A 36 1.35 -7.61 9.20
N ALA A 37 0.14 -7.50 8.62
CA ALA A 37 -1.04 -8.26 9.09
C ALA A 37 -0.80 -9.77 9.00
N GLY A 38 -0.26 -10.24 7.87
CA GLY A 38 0.11 -11.65 7.68
C GLY A 38 1.14 -12.12 8.70
N TYR A 39 2.17 -11.33 8.97
CA TYR A 39 3.19 -11.67 9.97
C TYR A 39 2.67 -11.70 11.41
N CYS A 40 1.64 -10.91 11.71
CA CYS A 40 1.06 -10.81 13.05
C CYS A 40 -0.20 -11.70 13.24
N GLY A 41 -0.65 -12.41 12.20
CA GLY A 41 -1.82 -13.27 12.29
C GLY A 41 -3.13 -12.48 12.52
N VAL A 42 -3.25 -11.30 11.93
CA VAL A 42 -4.46 -10.46 11.94
C VAL A 42 -4.93 -10.18 10.53
N VAL A 43 -6.17 -9.70 10.38
CA VAL A 43 -6.73 -9.32 9.08
C VAL A 43 -6.30 -7.89 8.73
N GLY A 44 -5.68 -7.71 7.57
CA GLY A 44 -5.34 -6.40 7.03
C GLY A 44 -5.92 -6.23 5.63
N MET A 45 -6.74 -5.20 5.42
CA MET A 45 -7.41 -4.93 4.17
C MET A 45 -6.84 -3.70 3.49
N LYS A 46 -6.36 -3.85 2.26
CA LYS A 46 -6.13 -2.74 1.34
C LYS A 46 -7.33 -2.63 0.39
N PRO A 47 -8.21 -1.66 0.59
CA PRO A 47 -9.34 -1.48 -0.32
C PRO A 47 -8.88 -0.98 -1.70
N THR A 48 -9.80 -0.94 -2.63
CA THR A 48 -9.58 -0.32 -3.96
C THR A 48 -9.14 1.13 -3.79
N TYR A 49 -8.20 1.56 -4.63
CA TYR A 49 -7.71 2.94 -4.63
C TYR A 49 -8.89 3.93 -4.70
N SER A 50 -8.80 5.01 -3.94
CA SER A 50 -9.81 6.06 -3.81
C SER A 50 -11.10 5.69 -3.02
N THR A 51 -11.17 4.50 -2.43
CA THR A 51 -12.32 4.09 -1.59
C THR A 51 -12.36 4.84 -0.26
N VAL A 52 -11.20 5.10 0.33
CA VAL A 52 -11.03 5.79 1.61
C VAL A 52 -10.23 7.07 1.38
N SER A 53 -10.70 8.18 1.97
CA SER A 53 -9.97 9.45 1.91
C SER A 53 -8.57 9.34 2.49
N ARG A 54 -7.62 10.01 1.83
CA ARG A 54 -6.23 10.13 2.28
C ARG A 54 -5.94 11.47 2.94
N TYR A 55 -6.98 12.27 3.20
CA TYR A 55 -6.82 13.55 3.89
C TYR A 55 -6.21 13.33 5.28
N GLY A 56 -5.11 14.02 5.57
CA GLY A 56 -4.33 13.85 6.79
C GLY A 56 -3.21 12.79 6.71
N LEU A 57 -3.13 12.00 5.63
CA LEU A 57 -2.00 11.10 5.38
C LEU A 57 -0.84 11.87 4.75
N ILE A 58 0.38 11.68 5.27
CA ILE A 58 1.58 12.16 4.59
C ILE A 58 1.79 11.33 3.33
N ALA A 59 1.70 11.98 2.17
CA ALA A 59 1.80 11.31 0.88
C ALA A 59 3.22 10.74 0.67
N TYR A 60 3.29 9.46 0.31
CA TYR A 60 4.50 8.80 -0.15
C TYR A 60 4.41 8.51 -1.66
N GLY A 61 3.52 7.63 -2.08
CA GLY A 61 3.25 7.31 -3.48
C GLY A 61 1.81 7.69 -3.84
N SER A 62 1.62 8.85 -4.45
CA SER A 62 0.28 9.43 -4.69
C SER A 62 -0.65 8.54 -5.50
N SER A 63 -0.11 7.74 -6.44
CA SER A 63 -0.87 6.81 -7.26
C SER A 63 -1.03 5.42 -6.65
N LEU A 64 -0.51 5.20 -5.43
CA LEU A 64 -0.41 3.89 -4.79
C LEU A 64 -0.95 3.87 -3.37
N ASP A 65 -0.74 4.94 -2.60
CA ASP A 65 -1.12 5.00 -1.18
C ASP A 65 -2.60 4.78 -0.99
N GLN A 66 -2.96 3.91 -0.05
CA GLN A 66 -4.33 3.65 0.34
C GLN A 66 -4.43 3.40 1.84
N ILE A 67 -5.44 3.98 2.49
CA ILE A 67 -5.76 3.70 3.89
C ILE A 67 -6.68 2.49 3.95
N GLY A 68 -6.49 1.65 4.99
CA GLY A 68 -7.34 0.50 5.24
C GLY A 68 -7.27 0.01 6.68
N PRO A 69 -8.22 -0.84 7.08
CA PRO A 69 -8.30 -1.36 8.44
C PRO A 69 -7.37 -2.55 8.69
N LEU A 70 -7.01 -2.68 9.96
CA LEU A 70 -6.35 -3.83 10.59
C LEU A 70 -7.26 -4.30 11.73
N CYS A 71 -7.75 -5.53 11.66
CA CYS A 71 -8.75 -6.07 12.58
C CYS A 71 -8.40 -7.52 12.97
N LYS A 72 -9.13 -8.08 13.92
CA LYS A 72 -8.96 -9.48 14.35
C LYS A 72 -9.64 -10.46 13.43
N ASP A 73 -10.76 -10.06 12.82
CA ASP A 73 -11.52 -10.89 11.89
C ASP A 73 -12.03 -10.09 10.68
N VAL A 74 -12.63 -10.81 9.73
CA VAL A 74 -13.11 -10.24 8.46
C VAL A 74 -14.38 -9.39 8.67
N THR A 75 -15.23 -9.74 9.63
CA THR A 75 -16.47 -9.02 9.93
C THR A 75 -16.18 -7.62 10.46
N ASP A 76 -15.26 -7.53 11.44
CA ASP A 76 -14.78 -6.25 11.95
C ASP A 76 -14.15 -5.43 10.84
N CYS A 77 -13.37 -6.08 9.97
CA CYS A 77 -12.71 -5.42 8.85
C CYS A 77 -13.72 -4.82 7.86
N ALA A 78 -14.76 -5.54 7.50
CA ALA A 78 -15.83 -5.05 6.63
C ALA A 78 -16.58 -3.88 7.29
N THR A 79 -16.95 -4.03 8.57
CA THR A 79 -17.65 -2.99 9.33
C THR A 79 -16.85 -1.68 9.41
N ILE A 80 -15.55 -1.78 9.72
CA ILE A 80 -14.70 -0.58 9.77
C ILE A 80 -14.52 0.03 8.38
N LEU A 81 -14.41 -0.80 7.35
CA LEU A 81 -14.30 -0.30 5.98
C LEU A 81 -15.56 0.48 5.55
N GLU A 82 -16.76 0.04 5.93
CA GLU A 82 -18.01 0.79 5.70
C GLU A 82 -17.94 2.19 6.32
N VAL A 83 -17.50 2.28 7.57
CA VAL A 83 -17.44 3.55 8.31
C VAL A 83 -16.43 4.54 7.70
N ILE A 84 -15.29 4.05 7.19
CA ILE A 84 -14.23 4.93 6.68
C ILE A 84 -14.29 5.18 5.17
N SER A 85 -15.16 4.47 4.45
CA SER A 85 -15.31 4.61 2.99
C SER A 85 -16.21 5.79 2.63
N GLY A 86 -15.94 6.41 1.50
CA GLY A 86 -16.79 7.45 0.93
C GLY A 86 -16.00 8.62 0.36
N HIS A 87 -16.76 9.54 -0.25
CA HIS A 87 -16.21 10.75 -0.82
C HIS A 87 -15.89 11.80 0.25
N ASP A 88 -14.68 12.37 0.16
CA ASP A 88 -14.24 13.47 0.99
C ASP A 88 -13.84 14.65 0.09
N THR A 89 -14.50 15.78 0.25
CA THR A 89 -14.22 17.02 -0.51
C THR A 89 -12.81 17.56 -0.28
N LYS A 90 -12.12 17.11 0.78
CA LYS A 90 -10.73 17.48 1.09
C LYS A 90 -9.69 16.58 0.42
N ASP A 91 -10.12 15.45 -0.16
CA ASP A 91 -9.28 14.57 -0.96
C ASP A 91 -9.86 14.42 -2.36
N SER A 92 -9.30 15.14 -3.30
CA SER A 92 -9.71 15.11 -4.72
C SER A 92 -9.56 13.74 -5.39
N THR A 93 -8.86 12.80 -4.76
CA THR A 93 -8.71 11.44 -5.28
C THR A 93 -9.77 10.49 -4.74
N SER A 94 -10.51 10.86 -3.70
CA SER A 94 -11.62 10.05 -3.21
C SER A 94 -12.79 10.09 -4.20
N ILE A 95 -13.37 8.93 -4.48
CA ILE A 95 -14.49 8.81 -5.43
C ILE A 95 -15.82 8.69 -4.68
N GLN A 96 -16.87 9.21 -5.29
CA GLN A 96 -18.21 8.96 -4.81
C GLN A 96 -18.60 7.50 -5.14
N ARG A 97 -19.12 6.80 -4.16
CA ARG A 97 -19.53 5.41 -4.24
C ARG A 97 -20.90 5.24 -3.61
N ASP A 98 -21.74 4.45 -4.27
CA ASP A 98 -23.05 4.04 -3.74
C ASP A 98 -22.98 2.64 -3.11
N ASP A 99 -21.87 1.90 -3.37
CA ASP A 99 -21.63 0.52 -2.94
C ASP A 99 -20.69 0.46 -1.72
N THR A 100 -21.12 0.99 -0.59
CA THR A 100 -20.33 1.00 0.67
C THR A 100 -20.80 -0.02 1.69
N ASP A 101 -21.80 -0.83 1.38
CA ASP A 101 -22.28 -1.93 2.22
C ASP A 101 -21.38 -3.16 2.06
N PHE A 102 -20.22 -3.17 2.73
CA PHE A 102 -19.28 -4.28 2.65
C PHE A 102 -19.65 -5.45 3.54
N THR A 103 -20.46 -5.24 4.57
CA THR A 103 -20.91 -6.32 5.46
C THR A 103 -21.91 -7.24 4.75
N SER A 104 -22.71 -6.73 3.81
CA SER A 104 -23.59 -7.55 2.98
C SER A 104 -22.83 -8.53 2.07
N ALA A 105 -21.58 -8.26 1.76
CA ALA A 105 -20.71 -9.14 0.98
C ALA A 105 -20.15 -10.34 1.79
N LEU A 106 -20.38 -10.39 3.10
CA LEU A 106 -19.98 -11.51 3.96
C LEU A 106 -20.95 -12.70 3.75
N VAL A 107 -20.58 -13.57 2.83
CA VAL A 107 -21.37 -14.76 2.48
C VAL A 107 -20.86 -16.01 3.20
N ASN A 108 -21.79 -16.91 3.53
CA ASN A 108 -21.46 -18.19 4.19
C ASN A 108 -21.15 -19.32 3.19
N ASP A 109 -21.35 -19.09 1.90
CA ASP A 109 -21.20 -20.09 0.85
C ASP A 109 -20.24 -19.55 -0.24
N VAL A 110 -19.35 -20.43 -0.69
CA VAL A 110 -18.38 -20.14 -1.78
C VAL A 110 -18.65 -20.99 -3.02
N LYS A 111 -19.79 -21.71 -3.06
CA LYS A 111 -20.14 -22.58 -4.17
C LYS A 111 -20.23 -21.80 -5.48
N GLY A 112 -19.47 -22.27 -6.48
CA GLY A 112 -19.38 -21.64 -7.79
C GLY A 112 -18.49 -20.39 -7.87
N MET A 113 -17.94 -19.92 -6.75
CA MET A 113 -16.95 -18.82 -6.76
C MET A 113 -15.70 -19.28 -7.49
N ARG A 114 -15.23 -18.48 -8.46
CA ARG A 114 -13.99 -18.75 -9.19
C ARG A 114 -12.81 -18.14 -8.45
N ILE A 115 -11.78 -18.95 -8.22
CA ILE A 115 -10.55 -18.56 -7.51
C ILE A 115 -9.37 -18.92 -8.39
N GLY A 116 -8.60 -17.92 -8.80
CA GLY A 116 -7.39 -18.10 -9.58
C GLY A 116 -6.15 -18.19 -8.71
N ILE A 117 -5.26 -19.12 -9.02
CA ILE A 117 -3.93 -19.27 -8.41
C ILE A 117 -2.87 -18.93 -9.46
N PRO A 118 -2.20 -17.76 -9.37
CA PRO A 118 -1.11 -17.42 -10.28
C PRO A 118 0.09 -18.33 -9.99
N ARG A 119 0.51 -19.15 -10.97
CA ARG A 119 1.70 -20.04 -10.81
C ARG A 119 2.97 -19.26 -10.47
N ASP A 120 3.11 -18.05 -11.03
CA ASP A 120 4.27 -17.20 -10.85
C ASP A 120 4.49 -16.73 -9.39
N TYR A 121 3.45 -16.81 -8.55
CA TYR A 121 3.56 -16.48 -7.11
C TYR A 121 4.18 -17.61 -6.29
N PHE A 122 4.30 -18.80 -6.85
CA PHE A 122 4.79 -20.00 -6.19
C PHE A 122 6.17 -20.44 -6.70
N GLY A 123 6.93 -19.48 -7.25
CA GLY A 123 8.30 -19.70 -7.75
C GLY A 123 9.34 -19.87 -6.64
N ASP A 124 10.60 -19.89 -7.06
CA ASP A 124 11.76 -19.99 -6.17
C ASP A 124 11.79 -18.85 -5.14
N GLY A 125 12.16 -19.17 -3.90
CA GLY A 125 12.25 -18.20 -2.80
C GLY A 125 10.99 -18.05 -1.96
N LEU A 126 9.88 -18.69 -2.31
CA LEU A 126 8.73 -18.80 -1.42
C LEU A 126 8.99 -19.91 -0.39
N ASP A 127 8.79 -19.60 0.89
CA ASP A 127 8.89 -20.57 1.97
C ASP A 127 7.88 -21.71 1.80
N ASP A 128 8.33 -22.96 1.97
CA ASP A 128 7.51 -24.15 1.74
C ASP A 128 6.31 -24.27 2.69
N GLU A 129 6.44 -23.80 3.93
CA GLU A 129 5.33 -23.77 4.89
C GLU A 129 4.25 -22.78 4.47
N VAL A 130 4.66 -21.60 3.96
CA VAL A 130 3.74 -20.59 3.42
C VAL A 130 3.04 -21.11 2.19
N LYS A 131 3.80 -21.68 1.24
CA LYS A 131 3.25 -22.31 0.04
C LYS A 131 2.20 -23.37 0.37
N LYS A 132 2.53 -24.27 1.29
CA LYS A 132 1.64 -25.33 1.75
C LYS A 132 0.37 -24.77 2.36
N ALA A 133 0.48 -23.80 3.27
CA ALA A 133 -0.68 -23.18 3.94
C ALA A 133 -1.66 -22.51 2.95
N VAL A 134 -1.13 -21.79 1.94
CA VAL A 134 -1.96 -21.15 0.92
C VAL A 134 -2.66 -22.19 0.04
N LEU A 135 -1.96 -23.23 -0.40
CA LEU A 135 -2.55 -24.30 -1.22
C LEU A 135 -3.59 -25.12 -0.42
N GLU A 136 -3.34 -25.40 0.85
CA GLU A 136 -4.33 -26.05 1.74
C GLU A 136 -5.60 -25.19 1.89
N ALA A 137 -5.47 -23.87 2.02
CA ALA A 137 -6.62 -22.98 2.05
C ALA A 137 -7.42 -23.04 0.74
N ALA A 138 -6.75 -23.04 -0.41
CA ALA A 138 -7.39 -23.21 -1.72
C ALA A 138 -8.15 -24.54 -1.83
N GLU A 139 -7.56 -25.65 -1.34
CA GLU A 139 -8.23 -26.95 -1.31
C GLU A 139 -9.44 -26.97 -0.37
N VAL A 140 -9.42 -26.23 0.75
CA VAL A 140 -10.59 -26.06 1.61
C VAL A 140 -11.73 -25.39 0.85
N LEU A 141 -11.43 -24.31 0.12
CA LEU A 141 -12.43 -23.58 -0.68
C LEU A 141 -12.99 -24.45 -1.80
N LYS A 142 -12.15 -25.22 -2.47
CA LYS A 142 -12.55 -26.20 -3.50
C LYS A 142 -13.50 -27.27 -2.93
N ARG A 143 -13.19 -27.84 -1.76
CA ARG A 143 -14.11 -28.80 -1.08
C ARG A 143 -15.44 -28.17 -0.70
N LYS A 144 -15.49 -26.86 -0.47
CA LYS A 144 -16.71 -26.10 -0.23
C LYS A 144 -17.46 -25.71 -1.51
N GLY A 145 -16.98 -26.13 -2.68
CA GLY A 145 -17.64 -25.94 -3.96
C GLY A 145 -17.17 -24.74 -4.78
N ALA A 146 -16.09 -24.08 -4.39
CA ALA A 146 -15.43 -23.10 -5.24
C ALA A 146 -14.73 -23.78 -6.42
N ILE A 147 -14.61 -23.07 -7.53
CA ILE A 147 -13.86 -23.48 -8.73
C ILE A 147 -12.45 -22.88 -8.61
N VAL A 148 -11.47 -23.74 -8.34
CA VAL A 148 -10.08 -23.29 -8.19
C VAL A 148 -9.30 -23.65 -9.44
N GLU A 149 -8.70 -22.67 -10.09
CA GLU A 149 -7.97 -22.79 -11.35
C GLU A 149 -6.60 -22.14 -11.24
N GLU A 150 -5.59 -22.77 -11.80
CA GLU A 150 -4.27 -22.16 -11.95
C GLU A 150 -4.20 -21.38 -13.26
N PHE A 151 -3.48 -20.26 -13.24
CA PHE A 151 -3.24 -19.45 -14.43
C PHE A 151 -1.83 -18.82 -14.39
N ASP A 152 -1.36 -18.38 -15.55
CA ASP A 152 -0.08 -17.70 -15.68
C ASP A 152 -0.30 -16.20 -15.64
N LEU A 153 0.47 -15.50 -14.82
CA LEU A 153 0.42 -14.05 -14.68
C LEU A 153 1.72 -13.45 -15.23
N SER A 154 1.73 -13.15 -16.52
CA SER A 154 2.88 -12.58 -17.19
C SER A 154 3.32 -11.26 -16.56
N LEU A 155 4.62 -10.95 -16.63
CA LEU A 155 5.24 -9.70 -16.17
C LEU A 155 5.23 -9.47 -14.64
N VAL A 156 4.80 -10.43 -13.83
CA VAL A 156 4.81 -10.28 -12.37
C VAL A 156 6.24 -10.09 -11.82
N GLU A 157 7.23 -10.65 -12.48
CA GLU A 157 8.66 -10.46 -12.16
C GLU A 157 9.09 -8.99 -12.20
N TYR A 158 8.43 -8.16 -13.02
CA TYR A 158 8.69 -6.73 -13.14
C TYR A 158 7.88 -5.87 -12.15
N ALA A 159 6.98 -6.47 -11.37
CA ALA A 159 6.12 -5.71 -10.45
C ALA A 159 6.92 -4.95 -9.40
N VAL A 160 7.89 -5.61 -8.77
CA VAL A 160 8.73 -5.00 -7.72
C VAL A 160 9.65 -3.90 -8.29
N PRO A 161 10.40 -4.11 -9.38
CA PRO A 161 11.16 -3.02 -10.02
C PRO A 161 10.30 -1.84 -10.45
N ALA A 162 9.14 -2.08 -11.07
CA ALA A 162 8.22 -1.02 -11.46
C ALA A 162 7.68 -0.26 -10.25
N TYR A 163 7.29 -0.96 -9.19
CA TYR A 163 6.86 -0.35 -7.93
C TYR A 163 7.92 0.58 -7.34
N TYR A 164 9.16 0.12 -7.17
CA TYR A 164 10.21 0.95 -6.59
C TYR A 164 10.53 2.18 -7.44
N THR A 165 10.47 2.04 -8.76
CA THR A 165 10.69 3.16 -9.69
C THR A 165 9.59 4.22 -9.53
N ILE A 166 8.32 3.83 -9.58
CA ILE A 166 7.18 4.73 -9.44
C ILE A 166 7.14 5.35 -8.04
N ALA A 167 7.26 4.51 -7.00
CA ALA A 167 7.19 4.96 -5.62
C ALA A 167 8.31 5.93 -5.25
N ALA A 168 9.54 5.70 -5.71
CA ALA A 168 10.64 6.63 -5.48
C ALA A 168 10.43 7.96 -6.22
N ALA A 169 9.96 7.93 -7.46
CA ALA A 169 9.64 9.12 -8.23
C ALA A 169 8.58 9.98 -7.54
N GLU A 170 7.46 9.36 -7.16
CA GLU A 170 6.36 10.05 -6.47
C GLU A 170 6.77 10.53 -5.08
N ALA A 171 7.55 9.74 -4.32
CA ALA A 171 8.07 10.14 -3.02
C ALA A 171 8.99 11.35 -3.11
N SER A 172 9.86 11.42 -4.11
CA SER A 172 10.75 12.57 -4.28
C SER A 172 9.96 13.86 -4.50
N SER A 173 8.88 13.80 -5.30
CA SER A 173 7.98 14.92 -5.53
C SER A 173 7.13 15.25 -4.29
N ASN A 174 6.55 14.25 -3.63
CA ASN A 174 5.71 14.46 -2.45
C ASN A 174 6.48 15.02 -1.25
N LEU A 175 7.72 14.60 -1.06
CA LEU A 175 8.53 15.00 0.08
C LEU A 175 9.29 16.32 -0.15
N GLU A 176 9.24 16.92 -1.34
CA GLU A 176 9.83 18.24 -1.59
C GLU A 176 9.23 19.34 -0.72
N ARG A 177 7.93 19.22 -0.38
CA ARG A 177 7.19 20.20 0.45
C ARG A 177 7.69 20.30 1.89
N PHE A 178 8.45 19.32 2.37
CA PHE A 178 9.03 19.33 3.73
C PHE A 178 10.37 20.08 3.71
N ASP A 179 10.28 21.39 3.63
CA ASP A 179 11.39 22.33 3.49
C ASP A 179 11.73 23.07 4.80
N GLY A 180 10.94 22.84 5.86
CA GLY A 180 11.09 23.52 7.14
C GLY A 180 10.49 24.93 7.21
N ILE A 181 9.78 25.39 6.16
CA ILE A 181 9.07 26.67 6.18
C ILE A 181 7.60 26.46 6.50
N LYS A 182 6.88 25.69 5.64
CA LYS A 182 5.46 25.38 5.85
C LYS A 182 5.24 24.07 6.61
N TYR A 183 6.11 23.08 6.35
CA TYR A 183 5.90 21.73 6.84
C TYR A 183 7.18 21.12 7.39
N GLY A 184 7.00 20.27 8.40
CA GLY A 184 8.04 19.40 8.91
C GLY A 184 9.03 20.06 9.85
N TYR A 185 10.12 19.35 10.06
CA TYR A 185 11.23 19.81 10.88
C TYR A 185 11.95 20.99 10.23
N ARG A 186 12.41 21.93 11.05
CA ARG A 186 13.34 23.02 10.66
C ARG A 186 14.59 22.93 11.51
N THR A 187 15.76 23.03 10.89
CA THR A 187 17.03 23.18 11.62
C THR A 187 17.03 24.47 12.44
N GLU A 188 17.58 24.43 13.63
CA GLU A 188 17.64 25.58 14.52
C GLU A 188 18.78 26.54 14.13
N GLU A 189 19.88 26.01 13.57
CA GLU A 189 21.06 26.77 13.22
C GLU A 189 21.30 26.80 11.71
N PHE A 190 21.30 27.98 11.11
CA PHE A 190 21.63 28.15 9.69
C PHE A 190 22.21 29.55 9.44
N THR A 191 22.99 29.68 8.37
CA THR A 191 23.65 30.94 7.99
C THR A 191 22.84 31.75 6.97
N ASP A 192 22.09 31.05 6.11
CA ASP A 192 21.29 31.63 5.04
C ASP A 192 20.17 30.65 4.65
N LEU A 193 19.26 31.09 3.78
CA LEU A 193 18.11 30.29 3.34
C LEU A 193 18.52 28.97 2.69
N HIS A 194 19.54 28.97 1.85
CA HIS A 194 20.00 27.76 1.18
C HIS A 194 20.60 26.74 2.17
N ASN A 195 21.38 27.24 3.13
CA ASN A 195 21.93 26.45 4.22
C ASN A 195 20.80 25.87 5.10
N MET A 196 19.76 26.68 5.38
CA MET A 196 18.58 26.20 6.11
C MET A 196 17.91 25.02 5.41
N TYR A 197 17.64 25.11 4.11
CA TYR A 197 17.06 24.00 3.36
C TYR A 197 17.92 22.74 3.40
N LYS A 198 19.21 22.88 3.16
CA LYS A 198 20.15 21.74 3.18
C LYS A 198 20.17 21.06 4.54
N LYS A 199 20.34 21.82 5.63
CA LYS A 199 20.41 21.28 6.98
C LYS A 199 19.09 20.66 7.39
N THR A 200 17.98 21.36 7.20
CA THR A 200 16.62 20.87 7.51
C THR A 200 16.37 19.51 6.86
N ARG A 201 16.64 19.37 5.57
CA ARG A 201 16.38 18.11 4.86
C ARG A 201 17.40 17.03 5.21
N SER A 202 18.66 17.42 5.49
CA SER A 202 19.70 16.49 5.92
C SER A 202 19.45 15.92 7.32
N GLU A 203 18.98 16.73 8.24
CA GLU A 203 18.69 16.34 9.62
C GLU A 203 17.31 15.68 9.77
N GLY A 204 16.29 16.22 9.08
CA GLY A 204 14.90 15.79 9.21
C GLY A 204 14.57 14.49 8.50
N PHE A 205 15.31 14.10 7.46
CA PHE A 205 15.08 12.85 6.75
C PHE A 205 16.09 11.76 7.14
N GLY A 206 15.58 10.57 7.43
CA GLY A 206 16.42 9.39 7.63
C GLY A 206 17.10 8.93 6.33
N THR A 207 18.10 8.07 6.45
CA THR A 207 18.96 7.63 5.33
C THR A 207 18.15 6.97 4.21
N GLU A 208 17.18 6.12 4.55
CA GLU A 208 16.34 5.45 3.54
C GLU A 208 15.46 6.44 2.76
N VAL A 209 14.89 7.41 3.45
CA VAL A 209 14.07 8.45 2.81
C VAL A 209 14.92 9.29 1.85
N LYS A 210 16.11 9.69 2.28
CA LYS A 210 17.08 10.41 1.42
C LYS A 210 17.45 9.61 0.18
N ARG A 211 17.71 8.31 0.31
CA ARG A 211 18.01 7.43 -0.81
C ARG A 211 16.85 7.40 -1.82
N ARG A 212 15.60 7.28 -1.35
CA ARG A 212 14.41 7.27 -2.23
C ARG A 212 14.19 8.61 -2.92
N ILE A 213 14.40 9.72 -2.22
CA ILE A 213 14.35 11.07 -2.82
C ILE A 213 15.40 11.20 -3.93
N MET A 214 16.63 10.78 -3.69
CA MET A 214 17.71 10.86 -4.71
C MET A 214 17.41 9.96 -5.91
N LEU A 215 16.97 8.72 -5.67
CA LEU A 215 16.58 7.79 -6.74
C LEU A 215 15.41 8.35 -7.55
N GLY A 216 14.38 8.87 -6.89
CA GLY A 216 13.22 9.45 -7.54
C GLY A 216 13.58 10.70 -8.37
N SER A 217 14.42 11.57 -7.86
CA SER A 217 14.92 12.74 -8.59
C SER A 217 15.71 12.34 -9.83
N PHE A 218 16.51 11.27 -9.74
CA PHE A 218 17.21 10.70 -10.90
C PHE A 218 16.22 10.16 -11.94
N VAL A 219 15.26 9.35 -11.51
CA VAL A 219 14.25 8.74 -12.39
C VAL A 219 13.40 9.79 -13.11
N LEU A 220 13.13 10.93 -12.47
CA LEU A 220 12.36 12.04 -13.04
C LEU A 220 13.21 13.03 -13.85
N SER A 221 14.53 12.89 -13.86
CA SER A 221 15.40 13.83 -14.55
C SER A 221 15.32 13.69 -16.06
N SER A 222 15.69 14.78 -16.77
CA SER A 222 15.75 14.82 -18.23
C SER A 222 16.64 13.71 -18.80
N GLY A 223 16.13 12.99 -19.80
CA GLY A 223 16.81 11.85 -20.41
C GLY A 223 16.57 10.50 -19.73
N TYR A 224 16.09 10.47 -18.49
CA TYR A 224 15.80 9.23 -17.77
C TYR A 224 14.32 9.00 -17.53
N TYR A 225 13.50 10.05 -17.60
CA TYR A 225 12.06 10.00 -17.39
C TYR A 225 11.36 8.95 -18.27
N ASP A 226 11.63 8.98 -19.59
CA ASP A 226 11.03 8.03 -20.53
C ASP A 226 11.56 6.60 -20.34
N ALA A 227 12.85 6.48 -20.07
CA ALA A 227 13.52 5.20 -19.94
C ALA A 227 13.13 4.43 -18.65
N TYR A 228 12.80 5.13 -17.58
CA TYR A 228 12.51 4.54 -16.29
C TYR A 228 11.07 4.78 -15.86
N TYR A 229 10.64 6.03 -15.65
CA TYR A 229 9.33 6.32 -15.07
C TYR A 229 8.18 5.92 -16.01
N LEU A 230 8.20 6.38 -17.25
CA LEU A 230 7.16 6.01 -18.22
C LEU A 230 7.17 4.51 -18.52
N LYS A 231 8.35 3.90 -18.58
CA LYS A 231 8.45 2.45 -18.76
C LYS A 231 7.82 1.70 -17.59
N ALA A 232 8.06 2.12 -16.35
CA ALA A 232 7.45 1.52 -15.16
C ALA A 232 5.92 1.68 -15.15
N LEU A 233 5.40 2.84 -15.56
CA LEU A 233 3.95 3.05 -15.71
C LEU A 233 3.34 2.13 -16.78
N ARG A 234 4.04 1.91 -17.91
CA ARG A 234 3.59 0.96 -18.94
C ARG A 234 3.58 -0.48 -18.42
N VAL A 235 4.59 -0.89 -17.68
CA VAL A 235 4.62 -2.20 -17.02
C VAL A 235 3.46 -2.35 -16.04
N LYS A 236 3.20 -1.34 -15.20
CA LYS A 236 2.03 -1.33 -14.29
C LYS A 236 0.72 -1.51 -15.06
N ALA A 237 0.55 -0.83 -16.20
CA ALA A 237 -0.65 -0.95 -17.02
C ALA A 237 -0.80 -2.34 -17.64
N LEU A 238 0.30 -2.96 -18.10
CA LEU A 238 0.29 -4.32 -18.63
C LEU A 238 -0.01 -5.37 -17.56
N ILE A 239 0.55 -5.22 -16.36
CA ILE A 239 0.21 -6.08 -15.22
C ILE A 239 -1.27 -5.95 -14.88
N LYS A 240 -1.80 -4.72 -14.80
CA LYS A 240 -3.23 -4.50 -14.59
C LYS A 240 -4.07 -5.23 -15.64
N LYS A 241 -3.72 -5.10 -16.91
CA LYS A 241 -4.43 -5.76 -18.01
C LYS A 241 -4.43 -7.29 -17.84
N ALA A 242 -3.31 -7.88 -17.42
CA ALA A 242 -3.21 -9.32 -17.18
C ALA A 242 -4.10 -9.83 -16.02
N PHE A 243 -4.52 -8.95 -15.12
CA PHE A 243 -5.55 -9.25 -14.11
C PHE A 243 -6.98 -9.02 -14.60
N ASP A 244 -7.16 -8.13 -15.58
CA ASP A 244 -8.48 -7.81 -16.13
C ASP A 244 -8.93 -8.86 -17.17
N ASP A 245 -7.98 -9.52 -17.89
CA ASP A 245 -8.20 -10.56 -18.91
C ASP A 245 -8.48 -11.92 -18.23
#